data_4a8e7ccae7297702f9118394f891829c
#
_entry.id   4a8e7ccae7297702f9118394f891829c
#
_cell.length_a   1.000
_cell.length_b   1.000
_cell.length_c   1.000
_cell.angle_alpha   90.00
_cell.angle_beta   90.00
_cell.angle_gamma   90.00
#
_symmetry.space_group_name_H-M   'P 1'
#
loop_
_entity.id
_entity.type
_entity.pdbx_description
1 polymer ?
#
loop_
_entity_poly.entity_id
_entity_poly.type
_entity_poly.pdbx_seq_one_letter_code
_entity_poly.pdbx_strand_id
1 'polypeptide(L)'
;MTRHHYLAASLSALVLTGCVNMAPEYERPVAPVPAELPVADPSQEGASTLTWQQVVQSEELQELIALSLEQNRDLRTVAATVEVARANLITARSGLWPSFNGSGNAQIGDTFDDSSAYSSTFSDSTSAQIGVSAWELDFFGRIRNTNDSALQTYLASVEGERATKISLVASVAEAWLQLGADKELLRLAQQTAESQKESLELTQALFDAGTASEIDLRRASASVASAQAQAATFEANVRRDINTLRYLVGTDLPPAIEASVALSPSPVQLNLPVGQSSAVLLRRPDVIQAERTLLAANANIGAARAAYFPSVSLSGGVGVAGGDISDLFEGDYASGWTFTPSVSIPIFDFGARQGNLDAARANADAAIATYEGAIQQAFREVANALAVSETISHRLDALEQLAEDTSVTLNLSQERFKSGLDDYLTVLDAQRENYDAQQQLIQANLDHGLNSLALYRALAVWEEPAETTPIE
;
A
#
# COMPACT_ATOMS: atom_id res chain seq x y z
N MET A 1 -33.97 23.82 -55.78
CA MET A 1 -33.33 24.39 -54.53
C MET A 1 -33.82 23.78 -53.22
N THR A 2 -34.89 23.01 -53.19
CA THR A 2 -35.50 22.53 -51.89
C THR A 2 -34.99 21.17 -51.35
N ARG A 3 -34.30 20.33 -52.11
CA ARG A 3 -33.79 19.02 -51.66
C ARG A 3 -32.49 19.07 -50.83
N HIS A 4 -31.67 20.11 -51.03
CA HIS A 4 -30.40 20.26 -50.26
C HIS A 4 -30.61 20.80 -48.86
N HIS A 5 -31.70 21.54 -48.58
CA HIS A 5 -32.01 22.05 -47.25
C HIS A 5 -32.53 20.96 -46.30
N TYR A 6 -33.21 19.92 -46.79
CA TYR A 6 -33.67 18.81 -45.98
C TYR A 6 -32.52 17.84 -45.58
N LEU A 7 -31.53 17.67 -46.46
CA LEU A 7 -30.33 16.90 -46.16
C LEU A 7 -29.42 17.61 -45.12
N ALA A 8 -29.32 18.94 -45.22
CA ALA A 8 -28.58 19.75 -44.26
C ALA A 8 -29.28 19.79 -42.87
N ALA A 9 -30.62 19.89 -42.84
CA ALA A 9 -31.41 19.89 -41.65
C ALA A 9 -31.42 18.51 -40.95
N SER A 10 -31.43 17.40 -41.67
CA SER A 10 -31.34 16.04 -41.11
C SER A 10 -29.94 15.73 -40.62
N LEU A 11 -28.87 16.25 -41.23
CA LEU A 11 -27.49 16.12 -40.74
C LEU A 11 -27.27 16.95 -39.46
N SER A 12 -27.89 18.16 -39.36
CA SER A 12 -27.82 19.01 -38.18
C SER A 12 -28.58 18.44 -37.00
N ALA A 13 -29.66 17.69 -37.22
CA ALA A 13 -30.42 17.02 -36.15
C ALA A 13 -29.69 15.80 -35.58
N LEU A 14 -28.81 15.14 -36.32
CA LEU A 14 -27.96 14.04 -35.83
C LEU A 14 -26.79 14.53 -34.98
N VAL A 15 -26.35 15.78 -35.15
CA VAL A 15 -25.27 16.37 -34.33
C VAL A 15 -25.76 16.84 -32.96
N LEU A 16 -27.07 17.04 -32.78
CA LEU A 16 -27.68 17.50 -31.54
C LEU A 16 -28.08 16.38 -30.55
N THR A 17 -27.99 15.11 -30.93
CA THR A 17 -28.10 13.99 -29.99
C THR A 17 -26.75 13.80 -29.29
N GLY A 18 -26.65 14.32 -28.08
CA GLY A 18 -25.46 14.44 -27.24
C GLY A 18 -24.50 13.27 -27.33
N CYS A 19 -23.24 13.55 -27.05
CA CYS A 19 -22.14 12.61 -27.00
C CYS A 19 -22.55 11.36 -26.18
N VAL A 20 -22.66 10.19 -26.85
CA VAL A 20 -23.07 8.94 -26.20
C VAL A 20 -21.86 8.34 -25.49
N ASN A 21 -21.97 8.06 -24.19
CA ASN A 21 -20.95 7.30 -23.48
C ASN A 21 -21.24 5.80 -23.64
N MET A 22 -20.23 5.04 -24.11
CA MET A 22 -20.35 3.59 -24.33
C MET A 22 -19.93 2.76 -23.10
N ALA A 23 -19.50 3.37 -21.99
CA ALA A 23 -19.24 2.65 -20.76
C ALA A 23 -20.54 2.05 -20.19
N PRO A 24 -20.51 0.84 -19.64
CA PRO A 24 -21.64 0.31 -18.86
C PRO A 24 -21.92 1.21 -17.67
N GLU A 25 -23.18 1.31 -17.26
CA GLU A 25 -23.51 1.91 -15.98
C GLU A 25 -22.84 1.11 -14.85
N TYR A 26 -22.16 1.82 -13.94
CA TYR A 26 -21.50 1.18 -12.84
C TYR A 26 -22.48 0.89 -11.71
N GLU A 27 -22.58 -0.37 -11.35
CA GLU A 27 -23.27 -0.82 -10.16
C GLU A 27 -22.22 -1.40 -9.20
N ARG A 28 -22.19 -0.89 -7.97
CA ARG A 28 -21.27 -1.41 -6.95
C ARG A 28 -21.65 -2.85 -6.63
N PRO A 29 -20.70 -3.82 -6.75
CA PRO A 29 -20.95 -5.20 -6.35
C PRO A 29 -21.36 -5.31 -4.88
N VAL A 30 -22.27 -6.23 -4.57
CA VAL A 30 -22.68 -6.50 -3.19
C VAL A 30 -21.49 -7.10 -2.43
N ALA A 31 -21.24 -6.58 -1.22
CA ALA A 31 -20.16 -7.09 -0.38
C ALA A 31 -20.39 -8.58 -0.04
N PRO A 32 -19.45 -9.49 -0.35
CA PRO A 32 -19.63 -10.94 -0.13
C PRO A 32 -19.28 -11.35 1.32
N VAL A 33 -19.71 -10.54 2.30
CA VAL A 33 -19.46 -10.73 3.73
C VAL A 33 -20.73 -10.47 4.53
N PRO A 34 -20.86 -11.02 5.76
CA PRO A 34 -21.97 -10.69 6.66
C PRO A 34 -22.11 -9.19 6.91
N ALA A 35 -23.34 -8.72 7.10
CA ALA A 35 -23.62 -7.30 7.33
C ALA A 35 -23.06 -6.78 8.67
N GLU A 36 -22.87 -7.68 9.63
CA GLU A 36 -22.36 -7.39 10.97
C GLU A 36 -21.02 -8.07 11.18
N LEU A 37 -20.13 -7.39 11.88
CA LEU A 37 -18.86 -7.97 12.35
C LEU A 37 -19.15 -8.92 13.51
N PRO A 38 -18.33 -9.99 13.71
CA PRO A 38 -18.41 -10.81 14.92
C PRO A 38 -18.26 -9.91 16.16
N VAL A 39 -19.02 -10.23 17.23
CA VAL A 39 -18.97 -9.48 18.52
C VAL A 39 -19.49 -8.03 18.41
N ALA A 40 -20.55 -7.83 17.65
CA ALA A 40 -21.20 -6.53 17.53
C ALA A 40 -22.14 -6.26 18.74
N ASP A 41 -21.97 -5.12 19.41
CA ASP A 41 -23.01 -4.55 20.27
C ASP A 41 -23.79 -3.52 19.43
N PRO A 42 -25.04 -3.82 19.01
CA PRO A 42 -25.82 -2.94 18.16
C PRO A 42 -26.20 -1.60 18.80
N SER A 43 -25.93 -1.42 20.10
CA SER A 43 -26.28 -0.21 20.85
C SER A 43 -25.26 0.92 20.76
N GLN A 44 -24.09 0.68 20.15
CA GLN A 44 -23.05 1.70 20.00
C GLN A 44 -22.93 2.15 18.54
N GLU A 45 -23.44 3.33 18.25
CA GLU A 45 -23.25 4.01 16.97
C GLU A 45 -21.85 4.62 16.87
N GLY A 46 -21.20 4.37 15.75
CA GLY A 46 -20.12 5.20 15.23
C GLY A 46 -18.73 4.58 15.24
N ALA A 47 -18.30 4.11 14.06
CA ALA A 47 -16.89 4.06 13.74
C ALA A 47 -16.32 5.48 13.76
N SER A 48 -15.72 5.87 14.86
CA SER A 48 -14.79 7.01 14.87
C SER A 48 -13.62 6.63 13.97
N THR A 49 -13.23 7.53 13.08
CA THR A 49 -11.99 7.40 12.31
C THR A 49 -10.83 7.29 13.29
N LEU A 50 -10.20 6.11 13.36
CA LEU A 50 -9.06 5.89 14.25
C LEU A 50 -7.81 6.48 13.61
N THR A 51 -7.28 7.53 14.22
CA THR A 51 -5.95 8.03 13.88
C THR A 51 -4.88 7.29 14.67
N TRP A 52 -3.70 7.13 14.09
CA TRP A 52 -2.61 6.41 14.76
C TRP A 52 -2.16 7.11 16.07
N GLN A 53 -2.31 8.44 16.17
CA GLN A 53 -2.00 9.20 17.38
C GLN A 53 -2.93 8.85 18.55
N GLN A 54 -4.14 8.38 18.28
CA GLN A 54 -5.08 7.93 19.31
C GLN A 54 -4.74 6.52 19.83
N VAL A 55 -4.11 5.72 19.00
CA VAL A 55 -3.76 4.32 19.30
C VAL A 55 -2.39 4.22 19.95
N VAL A 56 -1.43 5.02 19.50
CA VAL A 56 -0.07 5.05 20.04
C VAL A 56 -0.01 6.03 21.20
N GLN A 57 0.28 5.52 22.40
CA GLN A 57 0.30 6.32 23.64
C GLN A 57 1.70 6.88 23.98
N SER A 58 2.79 6.23 23.53
CA SER A 58 4.16 6.70 23.76
C SER A 58 4.52 7.85 22.83
N GLU A 59 4.97 8.98 23.40
CA GLU A 59 5.43 10.15 22.65
C GLU A 59 6.66 9.82 21.79
N GLU A 60 7.58 8.99 22.30
CA GLU A 60 8.79 8.58 21.58
C GLU A 60 8.46 7.70 20.37
N LEU A 61 7.47 6.81 20.52
CA LEU A 61 7.00 6.01 19.40
C LEU A 61 6.27 6.87 18.38
N GLN A 62 5.50 7.88 18.80
CA GLN A 62 4.87 8.84 17.90
C GLN A 62 5.92 9.65 17.12
N GLU A 63 6.99 10.10 17.77
CA GLU A 63 8.10 10.78 17.12
C GLU A 63 8.80 9.88 16.09
N LEU A 64 9.02 8.61 16.43
CA LEU A 64 9.63 7.64 15.52
C LEU A 64 8.75 7.35 14.30
N ILE A 65 7.43 7.23 14.49
CA ILE A 65 6.46 7.05 13.40
C ILE A 65 6.46 8.28 12.49
N ALA A 66 6.44 9.49 13.06
CA ALA A 66 6.49 10.73 12.28
C ALA A 66 7.77 10.81 11.42
N LEU A 67 8.92 10.47 12.01
CA LEU A 67 10.19 10.40 11.30
C LEU A 67 10.17 9.33 10.18
N SER A 68 9.55 8.18 10.42
CA SER A 68 9.40 7.13 9.42
C SER A 68 8.51 7.59 8.25
N LEU A 69 7.40 8.25 8.51
CA LEU A 69 6.52 8.78 7.46
C LEU A 69 7.23 9.82 6.57
N GLU A 70 8.22 10.53 7.10
CA GLU A 70 9.02 11.50 6.35
C GLU A 70 10.19 10.85 5.60
N GLN A 71 10.91 9.90 6.20
CA GLN A 71 12.21 9.41 5.74
C GLN A 71 12.18 8.03 5.07
N ASN A 72 11.09 7.26 5.24
CA ASN A 72 11.02 5.89 4.71
C ASN A 72 11.15 5.87 3.17
N ARG A 73 12.02 4.96 2.65
CA ARG A 73 12.33 4.89 1.22
C ARG A 73 11.21 4.24 0.41
N ASP A 74 10.51 3.27 0.97
CA ASP A 74 9.42 2.58 0.29
C ASP A 74 8.22 3.53 0.13
N LEU A 75 7.90 4.32 1.16
CA LEU A 75 6.85 5.34 1.08
C LEU A 75 7.19 6.41 0.01
N ARG A 76 8.45 6.85 -0.09
CA ARG A 76 8.88 7.77 -1.14
C ARG A 76 8.74 7.17 -2.54
N THR A 77 8.97 5.86 -2.68
CA THR A 77 8.75 5.15 -3.96
C THR A 77 7.27 5.13 -4.31
N VAL A 78 6.39 4.86 -3.35
CA VAL A 78 4.93 4.87 -3.56
C VAL A 78 4.46 6.28 -3.93
N ALA A 79 4.92 7.34 -3.24
CA ALA A 79 4.59 8.72 -3.57
C ALA A 79 5.04 9.09 -5.00
N ALA A 80 6.23 8.66 -5.43
CA ALA A 80 6.68 8.84 -6.81
C ALA A 80 5.78 8.09 -7.82
N THR A 81 5.23 6.92 -7.46
CA THR A 81 4.28 6.18 -8.30
C THR A 81 2.96 6.96 -8.46
N VAL A 82 2.49 7.64 -7.42
CA VAL A 82 1.32 8.54 -7.49
C VAL A 82 1.59 9.69 -8.49
N GLU A 83 2.76 10.31 -8.45
CA GLU A 83 3.13 11.36 -9.41
C GLU A 83 3.23 10.85 -10.86
N VAL A 84 3.69 9.62 -11.07
CA VAL A 84 3.65 8.97 -12.39
C VAL A 84 2.21 8.78 -12.86
N ALA A 85 1.32 8.31 -12.00
CA ALA A 85 -0.10 8.14 -12.34
C ALA A 85 -0.77 9.49 -12.63
N ARG A 86 -0.42 10.55 -11.89
CA ARG A 86 -0.86 11.92 -12.14
C ARG A 86 -0.39 12.45 -13.52
N ALA A 87 0.88 12.22 -13.85
CA ALA A 87 1.41 12.59 -15.16
C ALA A 87 0.71 11.84 -16.30
N ASN A 88 0.41 10.56 -16.13
CA ASN A 88 -0.36 9.76 -17.08
C ASN A 88 -1.79 10.29 -17.24
N LEU A 89 -2.44 10.74 -16.17
CA LEU A 89 -3.74 11.40 -16.25
C LEU A 89 -3.66 12.71 -17.06
N ILE A 90 -2.64 13.53 -16.85
CA ILE A 90 -2.42 14.75 -17.64
C ILE A 90 -2.26 14.40 -19.14
N THR A 91 -1.50 13.35 -19.45
CA THR A 91 -1.32 12.84 -20.80
C THR A 91 -2.66 12.35 -21.39
N ALA A 92 -3.46 11.61 -20.64
CA ALA A 92 -4.79 11.16 -21.10
C ALA A 92 -5.73 12.34 -21.34
N ARG A 93 -5.73 13.35 -20.45
CA ARG A 93 -6.51 14.58 -20.59
C ARG A 93 -6.11 15.41 -21.81
N SER A 94 -4.84 15.41 -22.19
CA SER A 94 -4.38 16.14 -23.37
C SER A 94 -5.05 15.68 -24.66
N GLY A 95 -5.48 14.40 -24.75
CA GLY A 95 -6.24 13.87 -25.87
C GLY A 95 -7.62 14.51 -26.08
N LEU A 96 -8.19 15.18 -25.07
CA LEU A 96 -9.43 15.94 -25.19
C LEU A 96 -9.28 17.26 -26.00
N TRP A 97 -8.04 17.75 -26.16
CA TRP A 97 -7.73 19.02 -26.76
C TRP A 97 -6.86 18.85 -28.01
N PRO A 98 -6.96 19.74 -29.02
CA PRO A 98 -6.09 19.69 -30.16
C PRO A 98 -4.64 20.00 -29.79
N SER A 99 -3.71 19.17 -30.30
CA SER A 99 -2.27 19.45 -30.20
C SER A 99 -1.80 20.32 -31.34
N PHE A 100 -1.07 21.39 -31.05
CA PHE A 100 -0.47 22.27 -32.06
C PHE A 100 0.98 21.87 -32.28
N ASN A 101 1.33 21.58 -33.53
CA ASN A 101 2.66 21.17 -33.92
C ASN A 101 3.21 22.09 -35.01
N GLY A 102 4.48 22.45 -34.91
CA GLY A 102 5.25 23.07 -36.00
C GLY A 102 6.03 21.97 -36.73
N SER A 103 5.98 21.95 -38.03
CA SER A 103 6.78 21.05 -38.86
C SER A 103 7.44 21.81 -39.99
N GLY A 104 8.69 21.46 -40.28
CA GLY A 104 9.42 21.87 -41.46
C GLY A 104 9.86 20.64 -42.23
N ASN A 105 9.68 20.65 -43.52
CA ASN A 105 10.11 19.59 -44.41
C ASN A 105 10.85 20.19 -45.59
N ALA A 106 12.01 19.64 -45.90
CA ALA A 106 12.74 19.96 -47.14
C ALA A 106 13.01 18.62 -47.85
N GLN A 107 12.56 18.52 -49.08
CA GLN A 107 12.86 17.41 -49.96
C GLN A 107 13.71 17.95 -51.09
N ILE A 108 14.91 17.41 -51.22
CA ILE A 108 15.86 17.76 -52.27
C ILE A 108 16.05 16.49 -53.10
N GLY A 109 15.75 16.56 -54.39
CA GLY A 109 15.85 15.41 -55.27
C GLY A 109 16.21 15.81 -56.68
N ASP A 110 17.07 15.03 -57.33
CA ASP A 110 17.46 15.16 -58.70
C ASP A 110 17.22 13.85 -59.45
N THR A 111 16.89 13.94 -60.74
CA THR A 111 16.69 12.75 -61.60
C THR A 111 18.01 12.46 -62.31
N PHE A 112 18.45 11.21 -62.26
CA PHE A 112 19.63 10.75 -63.03
C PHE A 112 19.36 10.57 -64.54
N ASP A 113 18.13 10.72 -64.98
CA ASP A 113 17.73 10.57 -66.38
C ASP A 113 16.79 11.70 -66.81
N ASP A 114 17.11 12.33 -67.94
CA ASP A 114 16.45 13.52 -68.50
C ASP A 114 15.12 13.19 -69.22
N SER A 115 14.55 12.03 -68.93
CA SER A 115 13.25 11.63 -69.46
C SER A 115 12.10 12.39 -68.81
N SER A 116 11.47 13.28 -69.47
CA SER A 116 10.42 14.19 -68.98
C SER A 116 9.20 13.55 -68.27
N ALA A 117 9.14 12.22 -68.21
CA ALA A 117 8.05 11.49 -67.56
C ALA A 117 8.25 11.35 -66.04
N TYR A 118 9.47 11.52 -65.49
CA TYR A 118 9.81 11.33 -64.09
C TYR A 118 10.29 12.59 -63.39
N SER A 119 10.51 13.71 -64.12
CA SER A 119 11.07 14.95 -63.54
C SER A 119 10.20 15.58 -62.44
N SER A 120 8.88 15.33 -62.46
CA SER A 120 7.98 15.84 -61.42
C SER A 120 7.97 15.04 -60.13
N THR A 121 8.61 13.86 -60.10
CA THR A 121 8.63 12.98 -58.94
C THR A 121 9.78 13.31 -57.97
N PHE A 122 10.82 13.96 -58.47
CA PHE A 122 12.03 14.32 -57.72
C PHE A 122 12.33 15.82 -57.81
N SER A 123 11.32 16.66 -57.62
CA SER A 123 11.51 18.12 -57.56
C SER A 123 11.79 18.55 -56.12
N ASP A 124 12.64 19.57 -56.01
CA ASP A 124 12.85 20.23 -54.74
C ASP A 124 11.53 20.78 -54.21
N SER A 125 11.29 20.57 -52.93
CA SER A 125 10.14 21.16 -52.25
C SER A 125 10.47 21.42 -50.77
N THR A 126 10.12 22.59 -50.34
CA THR A 126 10.34 23.01 -48.95
C THR A 126 9.05 23.53 -48.36
N SER A 127 8.73 23.17 -47.14
CA SER A 127 7.55 23.67 -46.46
C SER A 127 7.80 23.88 -44.98
N ALA A 128 7.14 24.88 -44.43
CA ALA A 128 7.06 25.11 -42.98
C ALA A 128 5.59 25.38 -42.61
N GLN A 129 5.09 24.67 -41.63
CA GLN A 129 3.68 24.81 -41.22
C GLN A 129 3.50 24.70 -39.71
N ILE A 130 2.48 25.37 -39.20
CA ILE A 130 1.97 25.19 -37.83
C ILE A 130 0.52 24.76 -37.98
N GLY A 131 0.16 23.71 -37.20
CA GLY A 131 -1.20 23.19 -37.30
C GLY A 131 -1.54 22.13 -36.26
N VAL A 132 -2.76 21.66 -36.37
CA VAL A 132 -3.34 20.55 -35.60
C VAL A 132 -3.35 19.31 -36.49
N SER A 133 -2.84 18.20 -35.97
CA SER A 133 -2.83 16.91 -36.67
C SER A 133 -3.76 15.91 -35.97
N ALA A 134 -4.76 15.44 -36.75
CA ALA A 134 -5.64 14.31 -36.37
C ALA A 134 -6.30 14.40 -34.97
N TRP A 135 -6.73 15.61 -34.56
CA TRP A 135 -7.51 15.73 -33.33
C TRP A 135 -8.87 15.03 -33.49
N GLU A 136 -9.12 14.01 -32.61
CA GLU A 136 -10.34 13.22 -32.65
C GLU A 136 -11.48 13.93 -31.91
N LEU A 137 -12.63 14.07 -32.58
CA LEU A 137 -13.86 14.53 -31.96
C LEU A 137 -14.57 13.34 -31.29
N ASP A 138 -14.66 13.35 -29.97
CA ASP A 138 -15.12 12.22 -29.20
C ASP A 138 -16.65 12.12 -29.09
N PHE A 139 -17.30 11.66 -30.17
CA PHE A 139 -18.74 11.46 -30.22
C PHE A 139 -19.22 10.23 -29.41
N PHE A 140 -18.40 9.19 -29.33
CA PHE A 140 -18.76 7.90 -28.74
C PHE A 140 -18.07 7.62 -27.40
N GLY A 141 -17.36 8.59 -26.83
CA GLY A 141 -16.77 8.50 -25.51
C GLY A 141 -15.46 7.71 -25.45
N ARG A 142 -14.77 7.45 -26.54
CA ARG A 142 -13.51 6.74 -26.55
C ARG A 142 -12.44 7.47 -25.71
N ILE A 143 -12.22 8.74 -25.99
CA ILE A 143 -11.20 9.56 -25.32
C ILE A 143 -11.63 9.87 -23.89
N ARG A 144 -12.91 10.20 -23.67
CA ARG A 144 -13.45 10.43 -22.33
C ARG A 144 -13.28 9.19 -21.43
N ASN A 145 -13.64 8.01 -21.93
CA ASN A 145 -13.48 6.77 -21.17
C ASN A 145 -12.00 6.42 -20.89
N THR A 146 -11.09 6.71 -21.85
CA THR A 146 -9.64 6.57 -21.62
C THR A 146 -9.17 7.53 -20.53
N ASN A 147 -9.65 8.78 -20.54
CA ASN A 147 -9.35 9.75 -19.47
C ASN A 147 -9.95 9.34 -18.12
N ASP A 148 -11.19 8.85 -18.12
CA ASP A 148 -11.84 8.38 -16.89
C ASP A 148 -11.10 7.17 -16.29
N SER A 149 -10.65 6.22 -17.13
CA SER A 149 -9.80 5.12 -16.69
C SER A 149 -8.49 5.61 -16.08
N ALA A 150 -7.83 6.59 -16.70
CA ALA A 150 -6.60 7.19 -16.16
C ALA A 150 -6.86 7.93 -14.82
N LEU A 151 -8.00 8.63 -14.71
CA LEU A 151 -8.41 9.29 -13.46
C LEU A 151 -8.61 8.28 -12.34
N GLN A 152 -9.35 7.19 -12.61
CA GLN A 152 -9.58 6.17 -11.59
C GLN A 152 -8.27 5.45 -11.21
N THR A 153 -7.36 5.24 -12.15
CA THR A 153 -6.02 4.69 -11.89
C THR A 153 -5.19 5.63 -11.00
N TYR A 154 -5.24 6.94 -11.25
CA TYR A 154 -4.59 7.92 -10.38
C TYR A 154 -5.20 7.89 -8.96
N LEU A 155 -6.53 7.90 -8.83
CA LEU A 155 -7.20 7.82 -7.53
C LEU A 155 -6.90 6.51 -6.80
N ALA A 156 -6.80 5.38 -7.53
CA ALA A 156 -6.37 4.11 -6.96
C ALA A 156 -4.95 4.18 -6.38
N SER A 157 -4.02 4.86 -7.08
CA SER A 157 -2.65 5.03 -6.58
C SER A 157 -2.57 5.89 -5.32
N VAL A 158 -3.43 6.92 -5.20
CA VAL A 158 -3.55 7.74 -3.98
C VAL A 158 -4.04 6.92 -2.79
N GLU A 159 -5.06 6.08 -3.01
CA GLU A 159 -5.54 5.19 -1.94
C GLU A 159 -4.50 4.11 -1.58
N GLY A 160 -3.72 3.62 -2.55
CA GLY A 160 -2.58 2.73 -2.32
C GLY A 160 -1.49 3.38 -1.46
N GLU A 161 -1.22 4.67 -1.65
CA GLU A 161 -0.30 5.43 -0.78
C GLU A 161 -0.84 5.52 0.65
N ARG A 162 -2.13 5.81 0.83
CA ARG A 162 -2.79 5.84 2.15
C ARG A 162 -2.70 4.50 2.87
N ALA A 163 -2.99 3.41 2.15
CA ALA A 163 -2.85 2.05 2.69
C ALA A 163 -1.39 1.74 3.11
N THR A 164 -0.42 2.21 2.33
CA THR A 164 1.01 2.05 2.64
C THR A 164 1.40 2.85 3.89
N LYS A 165 0.89 4.08 4.06
CA LYS A 165 1.11 4.89 5.27
C LYS A 165 0.59 4.17 6.52
N ILE A 166 -0.64 3.63 6.48
CA ILE A 166 -1.22 2.84 7.58
C ILE A 166 -0.36 1.62 7.90
N SER A 167 0.06 0.88 6.86
CA SER A 167 0.91 -0.30 7.03
C SER A 167 2.27 0.05 7.60
N LEU A 168 2.88 1.16 7.19
CA LEU A 168 4.18 1.62 7.72
C LEU A 168 4.08 1.98 9.21
N VAL A 169 3.04 2.73 9.60
CA VAL A 169 2.76 3.05 11.02
C VAL A 169 2.66 1.78 11.85
N ALA A 170 1.86 0.80 11.39
CA ALA A 170 1.72 -0.47 12.08
C ALA A 170 3.06 -1.22 12.16
N SER A 171 3.82 -1.30 11.07
CA SER A 171 5.10 -2.02 11.04
C SER A 171 6.17 -1.39 11.94
N VAL A 172 6.21 -0.05 12.05
CA VAL A 172 7.13 0.64 12.98
C VAL A 172 6.74 0.33 14.44
N ALA A 173 5.43 0.37 14.75
CA ALA A 173 4.94 0.06 16.08
C ALA A 173 5.10 -1.44 16.43
N GLU A 174 4.88 -2.35 15.49
CA GLU A 174 5.16 -3.79 15.64
C GLU A 174 6.65 -4.04 15.95
N ALA A 175 7.56 -3.41 15.19
CA ALA A 175 9.00 -3.53 15.42
C ALA A 175 9.45 -2.92 16.76
N TRP A 176 8.80 -1.84 17.21
CA TRP A 176 9.01 -1.26 18.52
C TRP A 176 8.61 -2.23 19.65
N LEU A 177 7.41 -2.82 19.57
CA LEU A 177 6.93 -3.80 20.54
C LEU A 177 7.84 -5.04 20.59
N GLN A 178 8.27 -5.54 19.42
CA GLN A 178 9.19 -6.67 19.33
C GLN A 178 10.53 -6.36 20.00
N LEU A 179 11.11 -5.19 19.74
CA LEU A 179 12.35 -4.76 20.40
C LEU A 179 12.15 -4.63 21.91
N GLY A 180 11.00 -4.12 22.36
CA GLY A 180 10.66 -4.04 23.78
C GLY A 180 10.61 -5.44 24.42
N ALA A 181 9.96 -6.39 23.78
CA ALA A 181 9.87 -7.77 24.24
C ALA A 181 11.25 -8.45 24.30
N ASP A 182 12.07 -8.32 23.25
CA ASP A 182 13.39 -8.94 23.22
C ASP A 182 14.38 -8.29 24.23
N LYS A 183 14.23 -7.00 24.54
CA LYS A 183 14.95 -6.35 25.65
C LYS A 183 14.55 -6.93 27.00
N GLU A 184 13.26 -7.16 27.24
CA GLU A 184 12.79 -7.78 28.49
C GLU A 184 13.23 -9.24 28.60
N LEU A 185 13.17 -10.01 27.52
CA LEU A 185 13.68 -11.39 27.47
C LEU A 185 15.18 -11.46 27.68
N LEU A 186 15.95 -10.52 27.13
CA LEU A 186 17.39 -10.41 27.40
C LEU A 186 17.66 -10.13 28.88
N ARG A 187 16.96 -9.17 29.46
CA ARG A 187 17.07 -8.85 30.88
C ARG A 187 16.75 -10.06 31.77
N LEU A 188 15.65 -10.76 31.45
CA LEU A 188 15.24 -11.98 32.15
C LEU A 188 16.32 -13.08 32.07
N ALA A 189 16.85 -13.32 30.85
CA ALA A 189 17.90 -14.34 30.66
C ALA A 189 19.21 -13.98 31.39
N GLN A 190 19.60 -12.71 31.41
CA GLN A 190 20.79 -12.24 32.16
C GLN A 190 20.61 -12.38 33.67
N GLN A 191 19.44 -12.01 34.22
CA GLN A 191 19.12 -12.20 35.62
C GLN A 191 19.10 -13.68 36.01
N THR A 192 18.52 -14.53 35.15
CA THR A 192 18.50 -15.98 35.36
C THR A 192 19.92 -16.55 35.34
N ALA A 193 20.77 -16.12 34.41
CA ALA A 193 22.16 -16.57 34.36
C ALA A 193 22.95 -16.19 35.59
N GLU A 194 22.74 -14.99 36.17
CA GLU A 194 23.41 -14.59 37.43
C GLU A 194 22.89 -15.39 38.62
N SER A 195 21.57 -15.58 38.78
CA SER A 195 20.98 -16.41 39.83
C SER A 195 21.45 -17.88 39.75
N GLN A 196 21.58 -18.43 38.55
CA GLN A 196 22.10 -19.80 38.39
C GLN A 196 23.60 -19.88 38.67
N LYS A 197 24.37 -18.83 38.41
CA LYS A 197 25.78 -18.76 38.79
C LYS A 197 25.97 -18.74 40.30
N GLU A 198 25.17 -17.96 41.03
CA GLU A 198 25.16 -17.99 42.48
C GLU A 198 24.82 -19.40 43.02
N SER A 199 23.84 -20.07 42.43
CA SER A 199 23.48 -21.46 42.76
C SER A 199 24.62 -22.45 42.47
N LEU A 200 25.36 -22.26 41.38
CA LEU A 200 26.53 -23.07 41.03
C LEU A 200 27.66 -22.87 42.03
N GLU A 201 27.96 -21.63 42.47
CA GLU A 201 28.96 -21.33 43.47
C GLU A 201 28.65 -21.99 44.81
N LEU A 202 27.37 -21.94 45.25
CA LEU A 202 26.93 -22.63 46.45
C LEU A 202 27.06 -24.16 46.31
N THR A 203 26.61 -24.72 45.19
CA THR A 203 26.69 -26.17 44.92
C THR A 203 28.13 -26.65 44.86
N GLN A 204 29.06 -25.86 44.29
CA GLN A 204 30.49 -26.15 44.29
C GLN A 204 31.04 -26.20 45.73
N ALA A 205 30.70 -25.22 46.57
CA ALA A 205 31.14 -25.20 47.96
C ALA A 205 30.60 -26.42 48.78
N LEU A 206 29.36 -26.84 48.53
CA LEU A 206 28.78 -28.05 49.13
C LEU A 206 29.44 -29.34 48.63
N PHE A 207 29.82 -29.39 47.33
CA PHE A 207 30.56 -30.50 46.74
C PHE A 207 31.97 -30.61 47.37
N ASP A 208 32.69 -29.50 47.50
CA ASP A 208 34.02 -29.45 48.12
C ASP A 208 33.97 -29.85 49.60
N ALA A 209 32.85 -29.56 50.29
CA ALA A 209 32.57 -30.01 51.63
C ALA A 209 32.10 -31.50 51.72
N GLY A 210 31.89 -32.18 50.58
CA GLY A 210 31.45 -33.57 50.50
C GLY A 210 29.97 -33.81 50.79
N THR A 211 29.14 -32.77 50.75
CA THR A 211 27.68 -32.81 51.02
C THR A 211 26.82 -32.76 49.76
N ALA A 212 27.33 -32.32 48.61
CA ALA A 212 26.66 -32.39 47.32
C ALA A 212 27.29 -33.44 46.40
N SER A 213 26.51 -33.96 45.42
CA SER A 213 27.01 -34.92 44.43
C SER A 213 27.64 -34.24 43.21
N GLU A 214 28.52 -34.96 42.49
CA GLU A 214 29.03 -34.46 41.21
C GLU A 214 27.92 -34.27 40.19
N ILE A 215 26.81 -35.01 40.27
CA ILE A 215 25.64 -34.84 39.42
C ILE A 215 25.02 -33.48 39.64
N ASP A 216 24.87 -33.01 40.88
CA ASP A 216 24.28 -31.71 41.20
C ASP A 216 25.16 -30.57 40.68
N LEU A 217 26.50 -30.70 40.88
CA LEU A 217 27.46 -29.76 40.36
C LEU A 217 27.41 -29.65 38.83
N ARG A 218 27.33 -30.78 38.13
CA ARG A 218 27.22 -30.79 36.65
C ARG A 218 25.89 -30.23 36.19
N ARG A 219 24.79 -30.46 36.86
CA ARG A 219 23.48 -29.86 36.57
C ARG A 219 23.51 -28.35 36.74
N ALA A 220 24.10 -27.85 37.85
CA ALA A 220 24.23 -26.42 38.10
C ALA A 220 25.09 -25.74 36.98
N SER A 221 26.22 -26.34 36.64
CA SER A 221 27.07 -25.86 35.56
C SER A 221 26.34 -25.82 34.18
N ALA A 222 25.58 -26.89 33.89
CA ALA A 222 24.80 -26.95 32.63
C ALA A 222 23.69 -25.89 32.60
N SER A 223 23.06 -25.58 33.73
CA SER A 223 22.04 -24.52 33.83
C SER A 223 22.60 -23.13 33.52
N VAL A 224 23.78 -22.80 34.09
CA VAL A 224 24.49 -21.54 33.78
C VAL A 224 24.79 -21.43 32.29
N ALA A 225 25.36 -22.49 31.71
CA ALA A 225 25.70 -22.50 30.28
C ALA A 225 24.45 -22.31 29.39
N SER A 226 23.32 -22.94 29.77
CA SER A 226 22.04 -22.79 29.07
C SER A 226 21.52 -21.34 29.13
N ALA A 227 21.51 -20.72 30.32
CA ALA A 227 21.05 -19.35 30.48
C ALA A 227 21.94 -18.33 29.76
N GLN A 228 23.26 -18.54 29.74
CA GLN A 228 24.21 -17.72 28.97
C GLN A 228 23.98 -17.84 27.47
N ALA A 229 23.69 -19.04 26.96
CA ALA A 229 23.36 -19.25 25.56
C ALA A 229 22.05 -18.54 25.14
N GLN A 230 21.04 -18.55 26.03
CA GLN A 230 19.79 -17.83 25.81
C GLN A 230 20.00 -16.32 25.83
N ALA A 231 20.77 -15.78 26.79
CA ALA A 231 21.11 -14.36 26.83
C ALA A 231 21.82 -13.89 25.53
N ALA A 232 22.78 -14.68 25.03
CA ALA A 232 23.45 -14.39 23.77
C ALA A 232 22.48 -14.40 22.57
N THR A 233 21.46 -15.27 22.59
CA THR A 233 20.42 -15.31 21.56
C THR A 233 19.58 -14.04 21.59
N PHE A 234 19.08 -13.61 22.75
CA PHE A 234 18.29 -12.39 22.87
C PHE A 234 19.12 -11.13 22.59
N GLU A 235 20.41 -11.10 22.94
CA GLU A 235 21.30 -10.00 22.54
C GLU A 235 21.37 -9.87 21.02
N ALA A 236 21.45 -10.98 20.29
CA ALA A 236 21.43 -10.98 18.83
C ALA A 236 20.07 -10.52 18.27
N ASN A 237 18.96 -10.91 18.93
CA ASN A 237 17.61 -10.47 18.56
C ASN A 237 17.48 -8.95 18.69
N VAL A 238 17.80 -8.39 19.85
CA VAL A 238 17.79 -6.94 20.11
C VAL A 238 18.55 -6.16 19.02
N ARG A 239 19.73 -6.64 18.64
CA ARG A 239 20.52 -6.00 17.56
C ARG A 239 19.83 -6.09 16.21
N ARG A 240 19.14 -7.19 15.90
CA ARG A 240 18.37 -7.36 14.65
C ARG A 240 17.17 -6.44 14.62
N ASP A 241 16.47 -6.31 15.74
CA ASP A 241 15.27 -5.46 15.83
C ASP A 241 15.61 -3.98 15.68
N ILE A 242 16.73 -3.54 16.29
CA ILE A 242 17.28 -2.18 16.05
C ILE A 242 17.55 -1.96 14.55
N ASN A 243 18.13 -2.93 13.85
CA ASN A 243 18.38 -2.82 12.42
C ASN A 243 17.06 -2.79 11.62
N THR A 244 16.05 -3.55 12.04
CA THR A 244 14.71 -3.52 11.44
C THR A 244 14.05 -2.15 11.62
N LEU A 245 14.11 -1.56 12.81
CA LEU A 245 13.60 -0.21 13.05
C LEU A 245 14.34 0.84 12.19
N ARG A 246 15.68 0.77 12.10
CA ARG A 246 16.47 1.65 11.23
C ARG A 246 16.04 1.56 9.76
N TYR A 247 15.78 0.35 9.29
CA TYR A 247 15.28 0.13 7.93
C TYR A 247 13.90 0.77 7.73
N LEU A 248 12.97 0.53 8.66
CA LEU A 248 11.60 1.06 8.58
C LEU A 248 11.56 2.60 8.72
N VAL A 249 12.40 3.16 9.55
CA VAL A 249 12.52 4.62 9.71
C VAL A 249 13.25 5.26 8.53
N GLY A 250 14.21 4.55 7.91
CA GLY A 250 14.99 5.04 6.77
C GLY A 250 16.17 5.93 7.16
N THR A 251 16.46 6.04 8.47
CA THR A 251 17.61 6.78 9.03
C THR A 251 18.07 6.13 10.34
N ASP A 252 19.18 6.59 10.90
CA ASP A 252 19.63 6.15 12.22
C ASP A 252 18.62 6.54 13.32
N LEU A 253 18.48 5.65 14.30
CA LEU A 253 17.60 5.89 15.45
C LEU A 253 18.26 6.92 16.40
N PRO A 254 17.52 7.92 16.88
CA PRO A 254 17.99 8.77 17.97
C PRO A 254 18.31 7.92 19.21
N PRO A 255 19.52 8.07 19.84
CA PRO A 255 19.91 7.23 20.98
C PRO A 255 18.96 7.29 22.17
N ALA A 256 18.29 8.43 22.37
CA ALA A 256 17.28 8.60 23.42
C ALA A 256 16.04 7.72 23.17
N ILE A 257 15.58 7.67 21.91
CA ILE A 257 14.45 6.83 21.49
C ILE A 257 14.83 5.35 21.58
N GLU A 258 16.04 4.95 21.12
CA GLU A 258 16.50 3.57 21.25
C GLU A 258 16.54 3.10 22.73
N ALA A 259 16.93 3.99 23.64
CA ALA A 259 16.97 3.69 25.08
C ALA A 259 15.59 3.58 25.72
N SER A 260 14.59 4.36 25.25
CA SER A 260 13.24 4.42 25.83
C SER A 260 12.33 3.25 25.41
N VAL A 261 12.75 2.42 24.42
CA VAL A 261 11.93 1.28 23.97
C VAL A 261 11.66 0.32 25.12
N ALA A 262 10.40 0.18 25.47
CA ALA A 262 9.89 -0.74 26.48
C ALA A 262 8.57 -1.38 26.02
N LEU A 263 8.28 -2.57 26.52
CA LEU A 263 7.02 -3.27 26.27
C LEU A 263 5.93 -2.87 27.27
N SER A 264 6.32 -2.61 28.51
CA SER A 264 5.41 -2.29 29.62
C SER A 264 5.74 -0.92 30.25
N PRO A 265 4.74 -0.02 30.48
CA PRO A 265 3.34 -0.19 30.09
C PRO A 265 3.19 -0.22 28.56
N SER A 266 2.13 -0.89 28.06
CA SER A 266 1.93 -1.05 26.61
C SER A 266 1.90 0.32 25.91
N PRO A 267 2.82 0.58 24.95
CA PRO A 267 2.86 1.84 24.22
C PRO A 267 1.71 2.00 23.21
N VAL A 268 0.93 0.92 23.03
CA VAL A 268 -0.21 0.86 22.08
C VAL A 268 -1.43 0.37 22.83
N GLN A 269 -2.51 1.17 22.76
CA GLN A 269 -3.81 0.80 23.34
C GLN A 269 -4.91 1.15 22.36
N LEU A 270 -5.80 0.20 22.12
CA LEU A 270 -6.97 0.40 21.31
C LEU A 270 -8.21 -0.03 22.07
N ASN A 271 -9.01 0.95 22.51
CA ASN A 271 -10.33 0.72 23.06
C ASN A 271 -11.36 0.93 21.93
N LEU A 272 -11.77 -0.16 21.29
CA LEU A 272 -12.81 -0.10 20.28
C LEU A 272 -14.19 -0.14 20.92
N PRO A 273 -15.12 0.73 20.52
CA PRO A 273 -16.53 0.49 20.76
C PRO A 273 -16.93 -0.77 19.99
N VAL A 274 -17.39 -1.78 20.70
CA VAL A 274 -17.87 -3.04 20.16
C VAL A 274 -19.17 -2.75 19.43
N GLY A 275 -19.39 -3.23 18.20
CA GLY A 275 -20.68 -3.09 17.52
C GLY A 275 -20.67 -2.36 16.20
N GLN A 276 -19.74 -2.66 15.30
CA GLN A 276 -19.68 -1.98 14.01
C GLN A 276 -20.27 -2.82 12.88
N SER A 277 -21.05 -2.16 12.00
CA SER A 277 -21.45 -2.71 10.73
C SER A 277 -20.21 -3.00 9.86
N SER A 278 -20.24 -4.10 9.11
CA SER A 278 -19.19 -4.41 8.10
C SER A 278 -19.06 -3.31 7.02
N ALA A 279 -20.00 -2.37 6.93
CA ALA A 279 -19.90 -1.21 6.05
C ALA A 279 -18.66 -0.32 6.34
N VAL A 280 -18.10 -0.37 7.55
CA VAL A 280 -16.84 0.32 7.88
C VAL A 280 -15.68 -0.13 6.99
N LEU A 281 -15.68 -1.40 6.57
CA LEU A 281 -14.63 -1.98 5.72
C LEU A 281 -14.57 -1.32 4.34
N LEU A 282 -15.69 -0.79 3.84
CA LEU A 282 -15.75 -0.08 2.55
C LEU A 282 -15.05 1.28 2.57
N ARG A 283 -14.65 1.76 3.75
CA ARG A 283 -13.89 3.01 3.93
C ARG A 283 -12.38 2.79 4.00
N ARG A 284 -11.93 1.54 4.01
CA ARG A 284 -10.50 1.20 4.01
C ARG A 284 -9.84 1.63 2.69
N PRO A 285 -8.65 2.21 2.75
CA PRO A 285 -7.95 2.65 1.53
C PRO A 285 -7.66 1.51 0.54
N ASP A 286 -7.31 0.31 1.02
CA ASP A 286 -7.06 -0.86 0.16
C ASP A 286 -8.32 -1.34 -0.57
N VAL A 287 -9.49 -1.29 0.09
CA VAL A 287 -10.80 -1.62 -0.51
C VAL A 287 -11.20 -0.53 -1.52
N ILE A 288 -11.01 0.75 -1.17
CA ILE A 288 -11.28 1.87 -2.10
C ILE A 288 -10.32 1.78 -3.30
N GLN A 289 -9.06 1.46 -3.12
CA GLN A 289 -8.11 1.24 -4.21
C GLN A 289 -8.61 0.17 -5.19
N ALA A 290 -9.08 -0.96 -4.68
CA ALA A 290 -9.64 -2.03 -5.51
C ALA A 290 -10.91 -1.56 -6.25
N GLU A 291 -11.80 -0.80 -5.60
CA GLU A 291 -12.98 -0.20 -6.24
C GLU A 291 -12.60 0.77 -7.36
N ARG A 292 -11.59 1.64 -7.14
CA ARG A 292 -11.09 2.56 -8.18
C ARG A 292 -10.50 1.80 -9.37
N THR A 293 -9.82 0.69 -9.14
CA THR A 293 -9.31 -0.17 -10.20
C THR A 293 -10.46 -0.81 -11.00
N LEU A 294 -11.53 -1.22 -10.35
CA LEU A 294 -12.75 -1.71 -11.00
C LEU A 294 -13.41 -0.62 -11.86
N LEU A 295 -13.53 0.60 -11.35
CA LEU A 295 -14.06 1.74 -12.12
C LEU A 295 -13.20 2.04 -13.35
N ALA A 296 -11.87 1.96 -13.24
CA ALA A 296 -10.96 2.11 -14.39
C ALA A 296 -11.18 1.02 -15.45
N ALA A 297 -11.36 -0.23 -15.03
CA ALA A 297 -11.66 -1.35 -15.93
C ALA A 297 -13.03 -1.18 -16.61
N ASN A 298 -14.06 -0.69 -15.89
CA ASN A 298 -15.38 -0.39 -16.43
C ASN A 298 -15.31 0.71 -17.52
N ALA A 299 -14.54 1.76 -17.29
CA ALA A 299 -14.30 2.81 -18.30
C ALA A 299 -13.61 2.25 -19.54
N ASN A 300 -12.66 1.33 -19.39
CA ASN A 300 -11.99 0.68 -20.53
C ASN A 300 -12.95 -0.14 -21.42
N ILE A 301 -14.02 -0.73 -20.86
CA ILE A 301 -15.08 -1.35 -21.67
C ILE A 301 -15.74 -0.30 -22.57
N GLY A 302 -15.99 0.90 -22.04
CA GLY A 302 -16.54 2.01 -22.80
C GLY A 302 -15.65 2.42 -23.97
N ALA A 303 -14.34 2.55 -23.73
CA ALA A 303 -13.36 2.86 -24.78
C ALA A 303 -13.30 1.76 -25.85
N ALA A 304 -13.31 0.48 -25.45
CA ALA A 304 -13.31 -0.65 -26.36
C ALA A 304 -14.61 -0.75 -27.20
N ARG A 305 -15.78 -0.45 -26.62
CA ARG A 305 -17.05 -0.38 -27.35
C ARG A 305 -17.07 0.79 -28.33
N ALA A 306 -16.54 1.96 -27.95
CA ALA A 306 -16.46 3.12 -28.82
C ALA A 306 -15.64 2.86 -30.10
N ALA A 307 -14.65 1.95 -30.04
CA ALA A 307 -13.83 1.57 -31.19
C ALA A 307 -14.61 0.85 -32.33
N TYR A 308 -15.86 0.42 -32.11
CA TYR A 308 -16.71 -0.13 -33.15
C TYR A 308 -17.40 0.96 -34.00
N PHE A 309 -17.43 2.18 -33.52
CA PHE A 309 -18.11 3.31 -34.16
C PHE A 309 -17.14 4.12 -35.04
N PRO A 310 -17.67 4.95 -35.98
CA PRO A 310 -16.83 5.81 -36.76
C PRO A 310 -16.04 6.80 -35.88
N SER A 311 -14.75 6.97 -36.17
CA SER A 311 -13.95 8.07 -35.62
C SER A 311 -13.94 9.26 -36.55
N VAL A 312 -14.09 10.45 -35.98
CA VAL A 312 -14.03 11.72 -36.74
C VAL A 312 -12.81 12.47 -36.24
N SER A 313 -11.88 12.76 -37.13
CA SER A 313 -10.70 13.55 -36.82
C SER A 313 -10.62 14.83 -37.63
N LEU A 314 -9.99 15.84 -37.04
CA LEU A 314 -9.80 17.14 -37.63
C LEU A 314 -8.31 17.44 -37.70
N SER A 315 -7.85 17.73 -38.93
CA SER A 315 -6.51 18.27 -39.16
C SER A 315 -6.63 19.64 -39.80
N GLY A 316 -5.69 20.52 -39.54
CA GLY A 316 -5.66 21.82 -40.18
C GLY A 316 -4.41 22.60 -39.78
N GLY A 317 -4.00 23.52 -40.64
CA GLY A 317 -2.81 24.32 -40.36
C GLY A 317 -2.67 25.49 -41.32
N VAL A 318 -1.74 26.35 -41.00
CA VAL A 318 -1.26 27.45 -41.82
C VAL A 318 0.22 27.27 -42.10
N GLY A 319 0.66 27.56 -43.29
CA GLY A 319 2.06 27.35 -43.63
C GLY A 319 2.49 28.05 -44.89
N VAL A 320 3.74 27.87 -45.19
CA VAL A 320 4.41 28.36 -46.41
C VAL A 320 5.09 27.20 -47.14
N ALA A 321 5.17 27.28 -48.46
CA ALA A 321 5.83 26.28 -49.30
C ALA A 321 6.57 26.96 -50.44
N GLY A 322 7.77 26.49 -50.76
CA GLY A 322 8.64 26.92 -51.82
C GLY A 322 9.24 25.74 -52.57
N GLY A 323 9.92 26.02 -53.68
CA GLY A 323 10.68 25.01 -54.41
C GLY A 323 11.98 24.65 -53.76
N ASP A 324 12.75 25.64 -53.29
CA ASP A 324 14.02 25.49 -52.63
C ASP A 324 13.93 26.05 -51.20
N ILE A 325 14.90 25.66 -50.35
CA ILE A 325 14.99 26.15 -48.98
C ILE A 325 15.28 27.65 -48.93
N SER A 326 15.98 28.21 -49.92
CA SER A 326 16.24 29.64 -50.06
C SER A 326 14.95 30.45 -50.26
N ASP A 327 13.95 29.91 -50.96
CA ASP A 327 12.68 30.57 -51.23
C ASP A 327 11.96 30.99 -49.97
N LEU A 328 12.06 30.19 -48.91
CA LEU A 328 11.45 30.51 -47.62
C LEU A 328 12.08 31.73 -46.89
N PHE A 329 13.34 32.06 -47.21
CA PHE A 329 14.05 33.18 -46.63
C PHE A 329 14.08 34.42 -47.54
N GLU A 330 13.98 34.23 -48.88
CA GLU A 330 13.99 35.30 -49.85
C GLU A 330 12.57 35.87 -50.13
N GLY A 331 11.53 35.21 -49.60
CA GLY A 331 10.14 35.65 -49.72
C GLY A 331 9.43 35.11 -50.94
N ASP A 332 10.04 34.17 -51.66
CA ASP A 332 9.47 33.56 -52.91
C ASP A 332 8.72 32.24 -52.56
N TYR A 333 7.83 32.34 -51.60
CA TYR A 333 7.01 31.23 -51.12
C TYR A 333 5.51 31.48 -51.31
N ALA A 334 4.75 30.40 -51.47
CA ALA A 334 3.28 30.41 -51.41
C ALA A 334 2.85 30.21 -49.92
N SER A 335 1.93 31.06 -49.44
CA SER A 335 1.29 30.89 -48.14
C SER A 335 -0.13 30.33 -48.30
N GLY A 336 -0.52 29.48 -47.35
CA GLY A 336 -1.84 28.86 -47.39
C GLY A 336 -2.31 28.31 -46.07
N TRP A 337 -3.55 27.85 -46.07
CA TRP A 337 -4.14 27.13 -44.94
C TRP A 337 -4.79 25.84 -45.42
N THR A 338 -4.85 24.85 -44.56
CA THR A 338 -5.56 23.59 -44.78
C THR A 338 -6.55 23.33 -43.67
N PHE A 339 -7.68 22.73 -43.99
CA PHE A 339 -8.68 22.24 -43.05
C PHE A 339 -9.25 20.95 -43.62
N THR A 340 -8.93 19.84 -42.93
CA THR A 340 -9.20 18.48 -43.39
C THR A 340 -9.96 17.70 -42.36
N PRO A 341 -11.29 17.71 -42.33
CA PRO A 341 -12.07 16.75 -41.57
C PRO A 341 -11.93 15.36 -42.20
N SER A 342 -11.76 14.33 -41.39
CA SER A 342 -11.64 12.93 -41.81
C SER A 342 -12.58 12.06 -41.01
N VAL A 343 -13.26 11.13 -41.67
CA VAL A 343 -14.10 10.11 -41.02
C VAL A 343 -13.55 8.74 -41.35
N SER A 344 -13.21 7.96 -40.33
CA SER A 344 -12.77 6.57 -40.49
C SER A 344 -13.85 5.62 -39.94
N ILE A 345 -14.33 4.72 -40.80
CA ILE A 345 -15.35 3.74 -40.46
C ILE A 345 -14.71 2.35 -40.52
N PRO A 346 -14.55 1.66 -39.37
CA PRO A 346 -13.99 0.31 -39.37
C PRO A 346 -15.01 -0.68 -39.95
N ILE A 347 -14.68 -1.35 -41.06
CA ILE A 347 -15.57 -2.32 -41.72
C ILE A 347 -15.23 -3.75 -41.30
N PHE A 348 -13.96 -4.13 -41.40
CA PHE A 348 -13.50 -5.49 -41.12
C PHE A 348 -12.05 -5.51 -40.60
N ASP A 349 -11.77 -6.27 -39.53
CA ASP A 349 -10.47 -6.31 -38.87
C ASP A 349 -10.09 -7.71 -38.35
N PHE A 350 -10.70 -8.77 -38.93
CA PHE A 350 -10.44 -10.14 -38.54
C PHE A 350 -10.64 -10.46 -37.04
N GLY A 351 -11.51 -9.69 -36.36
CA GLY A 351 -11.86 -9.91 -34.96
C GLY A 351 -11.03 -9.14 -33.92
N ALA A 352 -10.15 -8.23 -34.37
CA ALA A 352 -9.31 -7.47 -33.43
C ALA A 352 -10.11 -6.64 -32.42
N ARG A 353 -11.17 -5.94 -32.85
CA ARG A 353 -12.05 -5.17 -31.94
C ARG A 353 -12.83 -6.08 -30.99
N GLN A 354 -13.31 -7.24 -31.48
CA GLN A 354 -13.99 -8.21 -30.63
C GLN A 354 -13.05 -8.72 -29.54
N GLY A 355 -11.83 -9.13 -29.91
CA GLY A 355 -10.82 -9.56 -28.96
C GLY A 355 -10.48 -8.48 -27.91
N ASN A 356 -10.35 -7.22 -28.32
CA ASN A 356 -10.11 -6.11 -27.39
C ASN A 356 -11.29 -5.87 -26.43
N LEU A 357 -12.52 -5.97 -26.91
CA LEU A 357 -13.72 -5.84 -26.07
C LEU A 357 -13.84 -7.00 -25.10
N ASP A 358 -13.58 -8.23 -25.55
CA ASP A 358 -13.64 -9.42 -24.69
C ASP A 358 -12.52 -9.37 -23.64
N ALA A 359 -11.33 -8.89 -23.99
CA ALA A 359 -10.26 -8.63 -23.02
C ALA A 359 -10.65 -7.57 -21.99
N ALA A 360 -11.27 -6.46 -22.42
CA ALA A 360 -11.73 -5.41 -21.50
C ALA A 360 -12.81 -5.92 -20.53
N ARG A 361 -13.74 -6.76 -21.00
CA ARG A 361 -14.76 -7.41 -20.13
C ARG A 361 -14.13 -8.36 -19.14
N ALA A 362 -13.23 -9.25 -19.59
CA ALA A 362 -12.53 -10.18 -18.71
C ALA A 362 -11.69 -9.45 -17.65
N ASN A 363 -11.06 -8.32 -18.00
CA ASN A 363 -10.34 -7.48 -17.04
C ASN A 363 -11.30 -6.86 -16.02
N ALA A 364 -12.51 -6.46 -16.40
CA ALA A 364 -13.50 -5.96 -15.45
C ALA A 364 -14.02 -7.09 -14.53
N ASP A 365 -14.26 -8.29 -15.04
CA ASP A 365 -14.63 -9.45 -14.23
C ASP A 365 -13.53 -9.80 -13.23
N ALA A 366 -12.26 -9.75 -13.63
CA ALA A 366 -11.12 -9.92 -12.74
C ALA A 366 -11.03 -8.82 -11.66
N ALA A 367 -11.34 -7.57 -12.03
CA ALA A 367 -11.36 -6.45 -11.09
C ALA A 367 -12.51 -6.56 -10.08
N ILE A 368 -13.68 -7.10 -10.47
CA ILE A 368 -14.79 -7.41 -9.55
C ILE A 368 -14.31 -8.44 -8.51
N ALA A 369 -13.72 -9.56 -8.95
CA ALA A 369 -13.22 -10.58 -8.05
C ALA A 369 -12.12 -10.05 -7.11
N THR A 370 -11.28 -9.15 -7.59
CA THR A 370 -10.24 -8.48 -6.77
C THR A 370 -10.87 -7.58 -5.71
N TYR A 371 -11.88 -6.80 -6.06
CA TYR A 371 -12.63 -5.95 -5.12
C TYR A 371 -13.35 -6.77 -4.04
N GLU A 372 -14.06 -7.84 -4.44
CA GLU A 372 -14.71 -8.76 -3.51
C GLU A 372 -13.70 -9.45 -2.58
N GLY A 373 -12.55 -9.87 -3.13
CA GLY A 373 -11.45 -10.46 -2.38
C GLY A 373 -10.86 -9.49 -1.35
N ALA A 374 -10.72 -8.20 -1.69
CA ALA A 374 -10.25 -7.17 -0.76
C ALA A 374 -11.23 -7.00 0.44
N ILE A 375 -12.55 -7.02 0.19
CA ILE A 375 -13.56 -6.95 1.25
C ILE A 375 -13.50 -8.20 2.15
N GLN A 376 -13.38 -9.39 1.57
CA GLN A 376 -13.27 -10.64 2.35
C GLN A 376 -12.00 -10.66 3.19
N GLN A 377 -10.88 -10.18 2.65
CA GLN A 377 -9.62 -10.05 3.37
C GLN A 377 -9.76 -9.09 4.55
N ALA A 378 -10.36 -7.92 4.32
CA ALA A 378 -10.60 -6.92 5.35
C ALA A 378 -11.50 -7.47 6.47
N PHE A 379 -12.58 -8.16 6.12
CA PHE A 379 -13.46 -8.82 7.08
C PHE A 379 -12.73 -9.87 7.92
N ARG A 380 -11.92 -10.73 7.28
CA ARG A 380 -11.13 -11.75 7.96
C ARG A 380 -10.14 -11.14 8.96
N GLU A 381 -9.46 -10.06 8.58
CA GLU A 381 -8.49 -9.38 9.45
C GLU A 381 -9.16 -8.83 10.71
N VAL A 382 -10.29 -8.15 10.57
CA VAL A 382 -11.06 -7.65 11.72
C VAL A 382 -11.59 -8.80 12.58
N ALA A 383 -12.19 -9.82 11.96
CA ALA A 383 -12.75 -10.95 12.69
C ALA A 383 -11.70 -11.72 13.50
N ASN A 384 -10.50 -11.93 12.93
CA ASN A 384 -9.39 -12.57 13.62
C ASN A 384 -8.90 -11.74 14.81
N ALA A 385 -8.74 -10.43 14.63
CA ALA A 385 -8.26 -9.57 15.69
C ALA A 385 -9.29 -9.43 16.83
N LEU A 386 -10.60 -9.39 16.53
CA LEU A 386 -11.67 -9.40 17.52
C LEU A 386 -11.68 -10.72 18.32
N ALA A 387 -11.50 -11.87 17.66
CA ALA A 387 -11.45 -13.17 18.34
C ALA A 387 -10.27 -13.28 19.34
N VAL A 388 -9.13 -12.67 19.02
CA VAL A 388 -8.00 -12.56 19.97
C VAL A 388 -8.36 -11.60 21.10
N SER A 389 -8.98 -10.45 20.82
CA SER A 389 -9.36 -9.46 21.84
C SER A 389 -10.29 -10.02 22.91
N GLU A 390 -11.19 -10.96 22.56
CA GLU A 390 -12.10 -11.61 23.51
C GLU A 390 -11.39 -12.47 24.58
N THR A 391 -10.21 -12.99 24.27
CA THR A 391 -9.54 -14.00 25.10
C THR A 391 -8.26 -13.49 25.72
N ILE A 392 -7.66 -12.44 25.19
CA ILE A 392 -6.32 -12.01 25.57
C ILE A 392 -6.23 -11.50 27.01
N SER A 393 -7.26 -10.81 27.52
CA SER A 393 -7.31 -10.33 28.91
C SER A 393 -7.31 -11.49 29.91
N HIS A 394 -8.16 -12.49 29.69
CA HIS A 394 -8.18 -13.68 30.54
C HIS A 394 -6.86 -14.46 30.51
N ARG A 395 -6.20 -14.50 29.32
CA ARG A 395 -4.88 -15.13 29.19
C ARG A 395 -3.83 -14.35 29.97
N LEU A 396 -3.84 -13.01 29.90
CA LEU A 396 -2.92 -12.16 30.65
C LEU A 396 -3.09 -12.33 32.15
N ASP A 397 -4.33 -12.22 32.66
CA ASP A 397 -4.64 -12.41 34.09
C ASP A 397 -4.12 -13.75 34.60
N ALA A 398 -4.30 -14.84 33.87
CA ALA A 398 -3.84 -16.17 34.23
C ALA A 398 -2.30 -16.29 34.22
N LEU A 399 -1.63 -15.65 33.25
CA LEU A 399 -0.16 -15.68 33.16
C LEU A 399 0.51 -14.76 34.18
N GLU A 400 -0.11 -13.64 34.55
CA GLU A 400 0.35 -12.80 35.66
C GLU A 400 0.31 -13.56 36.96
N GLN A 401 -0.80 -14.26 37.26
CA GLN A 401 -0.90 -15.10 38.45
C GLN A 401 0.13 -16.24 38.43
N LEU A 402 0.33 -16.89 37.25
CA LEU A 402 1.33 -17.95 37.12
C LEU A 402 2.75 -17.42 37.37
N ALA A 403 3.11 -16.26 36.83
CA ALA A 403 4.41 -15.64 37.01
C ALA A 403 4.65 -15.23 38.48
N GLU A 404 3.62 -14.74 39.17
CA GLU A 404 3.70 -14.41 40.59
C GLU A 404 3.90 -15.67 41.46
N ASP A 405 3.06 -16.72 41.26
CA ASP A 405 3.12 -17.95 42.07
C ASP A 405 4.46 -18.71 41.87
N THR A 406 4.94 -18.77 40.61
CA THR A 406 6.25 -19.40 40.33
C THR A 406 7.42 -18.60 40.89
N SER A 407 7.34 -17.27 40.88
CA SER A 407 8.35 -16.40 41.53
C SER A 407 8.42 -16.59 43.01
N VAL A 408 7.26 -16.67 43.72
CA VAL A 408 7.20 -16.98 45.17
C VAL A 408 7.74 -18.38 45.42
N THR A 409 7.36 -19.37 44.62
CA THR A 409 7.85 -20.75 44.75
C THR A 409 9.37 -20.83 44.60
N LEU A 410 9.94 -20.13 43.64
CA LEU A 410 11.39 -20.05 43.42
C LEU A 410 12.09 -19.46 44.66
N ASN A 411 11.61 -18.34 45.17
CA ASN A 411 12.19 -17.70 46.36
C ASN A 411 12.17 -18.63 47.57
N LEU A 412 11.04 -19.30 47.81
CA LEU A 412 10.91 -20.26 48.94
C LEU A 412 11.84 -21.47 48.75
N SER A 413 11.94 -22.03 47.55
CA SER A 413 12.83 -23.15 47.22
C SER A 413 14.29 -22.80 47.45
N GLN A 414 14.71 -21.60 47.04
CA GLN A 414 16.08 -21.10 47.29
C GLN A 414 16.41 -20.95 48.78
N GLU A 415 15.50 -20.38 49.57
CA GLU A 415 15.70 -20.24 51.04
C GLU A 415 15.76 -21.59 51.73
N ARG A 416 14.93 -22.56 51.33
CA ARG A 416 14.95 -23.92 51.90
C ARG A 416 16.23 -24.66 51.51
N PHE A 417 16.70 -24.52 50.27
CA PHE A 417 17.99 -25.08 49.84
C PHE A 417 19.17 -24.49 50.59
N LYS A 418 19.25 -23.15 50.76
CA LYS A 418 20.28 -22.48 51.57
C LYS A 418 20.29 -22.97 53.01
N SER A 419 19.10 -23.33 53.54
CA SER A 419 18.95 -23.86 54.89
C SER A 419 19.22 -25.39 55.00
N GLY A 420 19.54 -26.04 53.90
CA GLY A 420 19.80 -27.49 53.83
C GLY A 420 18.55 -28.36 54.00
N LEU A 421 17.35 -27.81 53.81
CA LEU A 421 16.07 -28.51 53.94
C LEU A 421 15.63 -29.22 52.64
N ASP A 422 16.03 -28.70 51.49
CA ASP A 422 15.69 -29.22 50.16
C ASP A 422 16.98 -29.48 49.36
N ASP A 423 16.85 -30.32 48.33
CA ASP A 423 17.95 -30.60 47.39
C ASP A 423 18.00 -29.54 46.25
N TYR A 424 19.11 -29.54 45.50
CA TYR A 424 19.29 -28.61 44.34
C TYR A 424 18.29 -28.84 43.24
N LEU A 425 17.78 -30.06 43.06
CA LEU A 425 16.80 -30.38 41.99
C LEU A 425 15.52 -29.57 42.16
N THR A 426 15.04 -29.41 43.44
CA THR A 426 13.85 -28.59 43.72
C THR A 426 14.04 -27.14 43.31
N VAL A 427 15.22 -26.56 43.56
CA VAL A 427 15.54 -25.18 43.10
C VAL A 427 15.60 -25.10 41.61
N LEU A 428 16.24 -26.07 40.94
CA LEU A 428 16.38 -26.09 39.51
C LEU A 428 15.02 -26.17 38.79
N ASP A 429 14.10 -26.99 39.32
CA ASP A 429 12.75 -27.10 38.75
C ASP A 429 11.97 -25.80 38.94
N ALA A 430 12.00 -25.18 40.12
CA ALA A 430 11.38 -23.88 40.39
C ALA A 430 11.97 -22.74 39.53
N GLN A 431 13.29 -22.75 39.26
CA GLN A 431 13.94 -21.79 38.37
C GLN A 431 13.42 -21.92 36.93
N ARG A 432 13.28 -23.16 36.44
CA ARG A 432 12.76 -23.42 35.10
C ARG A 432 11.31 -22.98 34.96
N GLU A 433 10.45 -23.37 35.90
CA GLU A 433 9.03 -22.99 35.90
C GLU A 433 8.84 -21.48 35.94
N ASN A 434 9.58 -20.78 36.81
CA ASN A 434 9.51 -19.32 36.88
C ASN A 434 10.03 -18.65 35.59
N TYR A 435 11.13 -19.14 35.02
CA TYR A 435 11.65 -18.61 33.75
C TYR A 435 10.65 -18.78 32.64
N ASP A 436 10.04 -19.96 32.48
CA ASP A 436 9.04 -20.27 31.45
C ASP A 436 7.77 -19.42 31.64
N ALA A 437 7.32 -19.22 32.89
CA ALA A 437 6.16 -18.38 33.20
C ALA A 437 6.40 -16.91 32.82
N GLN A 438 7.57 -16.37 33.19
CA GLN A 438 7.97 -15.01 32.84
C GLN A 438 8.07 -14.80 31.32
N GLN A 439 8.65 -15.76 30.57
CA GLN A 439 8.71 -15.72 29.13
C GLN A 439 7.30 -15.70 28.51
N GLN A 440 6.40 -16.55 29.00
CA GLN A 440 5.02 -16.62 28.51
C GLN A 440 4.28 -15.30 28.77
N LEU A 441 4.50 -14.66 29.92
CA LEU A 441 3.89 -13.37 30.24
C LEU A 441 4.40 -12.26 29.30
N ILE A 442 5.73 -12.19 29.06
CA ILE A 442 6.32 -11.23 28.12
C ILE A 442 5.73 -11.44 26.72
N GLN A 443 5.63 -12.71 26.26
CA GLN A 443 5.05 -13.01 24.94
C GLN A 443 3.56 -12.64 24.87
N ALA A 444 2.78 -12.86 25.92
CA ALA A 444 1.37 -12.50 25.95
C ALA A 444 1.16 -10.96 25.91
N ASN A 445 2.03 -10.20 26.59
CA ASN A 445 2.02 -8.75 26.51
C ASN A 445 2.36 -8.25 25.09
N LEU A 446 3.34 -8.87 24.42
CA LEU A 446 3.64 -8.61 23.02
C LEU A 446 2.43 -8.93 22.12
N ASP A 447 1.84 -10.13 22.27
CA ASP A 447 0.66 -10.55 21.49
C ASP A 447 -0.51 -9.57 21.66
N HIS A 448 -0.72 -9.04 22.87
CA HIS A 448 -1.75 -8.03 23.16
C HIS A 448 -1.49 -6.73 22.39
N GLY A 449 -0.27 -6.22 22.43
CA GLY A 449 0.11 -5.01 21.69
C GLY A 449 -0.02 -5.21 20.18
N LEU A 450 0.46 -6.35 19.65
CA LEU A 450 0.35 -6.70 18.22
C LEU A 450 -1.11 -6.82 17.78
N ASN A 451 -1.99 -7.38 18.61
CA ASN A 451 -3.41 -7.47 18.31
C ASN A 451 -4.08 -6.08 18.24
N SER A 452 -3.69 -5.16 19.12
CA SER A 452 -4.16 -3.77 19.08
C SER A 452 -3.75 -3.07 17.77
N LEU A 453 -2.53 -3.32 17.27
CA LEU A 453 -2.07 -2.82 15.98
C LEU A 453 -2.76 -3.50 14.79
N ALA A 454 -3.05 -4.79 14.88
CA ALA A 454 -3.82 -5.51 13.87
C ALA A 454 -5.23 -4.93 13.73
N LEU A 455 -5.91 -4.62 14.84
CA LEU A 455 -7.20 -3.93 14.84
C LEU A 455 -7.09 -2.50 14.26
N TYR A 456 -6.07 -1.75 14.66
CA TYR A 456 -5.81 -0.44 14.06
C TYR A 456 -5.69 -0.56 12.54
N ARG A 457 -4.80 -1.41 12.02
CA ARG A 457 -4.59 -1.60 10.58
C ARG A 457 -5.85 -2.04 9.85
N ALA A 458 -6.68 -2.87 10.50
CA ALA A 458 -7.91 -3.39 9.91
C ALA A 458 -9.06 -2.38 9.86
N LEU A 459 -9.05 -1.33 10.70
CA LEU A 459 -10.12 -0.34 10.83
C LEU A 459 -9.69 1.10 10.53
N ALA A 460 -8.39 1.36 10.40
CA ALA A 460 -7.87 2.70 10.19
C ALA A 460 -8.30 3.27 8.84
N VAL A 461 -8.68 4.54 8.88
CA VAL A 461 -8.85 5.39 7.72
C VAL A 461 -7.77 6.47 7.78
N TRP A 462 -7.04 6.67 6.68
CA TRP A 462 -6.04 7.72 6.63
C TRP A 462 -6.72 9.06 6.37
N GLU A 463 -6.76 9.92 7.38
CA GLU A 463 -7.14 11.33 7.21
C GLU A 463 -5.86 12.16 7.06
N GLU A 464 -5.70 12.81 5.92
CA GLU A 464 -4.65 13.81 5.81
C GLU A 464 -4.97 14.98 6.74
N PRO A 465 -3.97 15.50 7.50
CA PRO A 465 -4.14 16.78 8.18
C PRO A 465 -4.61 17.78 7.12
N ALA A 466 -5.66 18.52 7.42
CA ALA A 466 -6.29 19.45 6.48
C ALA A 466 -5.28 20.50 5.97
N GLU A 467 -4.53 20.15 4.95
CA GLU A 467 -3.80 21.11 4.13
C GLU A 467 -4.71 21.54 2.98
N THR A 468 -5.20 22.73 3.16
CA THR A 468 -5.93 23.51 2.18
C THR A 468 -5.05 23.82 0.97
N THR A 469 -5.19 23.02 -0.10
CA THR A 469 -4.89 23.55 -1.43
C THR A 469 -5.91 22.98 -2.42
N PRO A 470 -6.80 23.80 -2.97
CA PRO A 470 -7.69 23.36 -4.03
C PRO A 470 -6.86 23.09 -5.28
N ILE A 471 -7.07 21.92 -5.86
CA ILE A 471 -6.58 21.60 -7.21
C ILE A 471 -7.44 22.40 -8.20
N GLU A 472 -6.93 23.53 -8.70
CA GLU A 472 -7.47 24.24 -9.86
C GLU A 472 -7.22 23.46 -11.17
#